data_f70e57796b512011c79dc7dd8cf84086
#
_entry.id   f70e57796b512011c79dc7dd8cf84086
#
_cell.length_a   1.000
_cell.length_b   1.000
_cell.length_c   1.000
_cell.angle_alpha   90.00
_cell.angle_beta   90.00
_cell.angle_gamma   90.00
#
_symmetry.space_group_name_H-M   'P 1'
#
loop_
_entity.id
_entity.type
_entity.pdbx_description
1 polymer ?
#
loop_
_entity_poly.entity_id
_entity_poly.type
_entity_poly.pdbx_seq_one_letter_code
_entity_poly.pdbx_strand_id
1 'polypeptide(L)'
;ETDGTAADGGESGNGTDEPDPVGDDSDETPVSIAAELRQMATSSRALFGTAFTVAFVAVLLYGVYYRGLLTFLPDVLAESPALAPVELLGQTVQPSQYVYTALLTVGIGGQYVGGRLTDRVPSRTAFLGFFAALSVLALSFPLVREVGTVPLVGICLLLGFFVYGTAPIYQVVVSEEAPDEVQGLSYGFTYLAMFGVGALGASIAGFVLTNATSAVLFSVLGVVAGLGALTVVALRRA
;
A
#
# COMPACT_ATOMS: atom_id res chain seq x y z
N GLU A 1 65.45 -22.71 -19.62
CA GLU A 1 66.85 -22.75 -19.15
C GLU A 1 66.79 -22.52 -17.65
N THR A 2 66.92 -23.66 -17.01
CA THR A 2 67.79 -24.03 -15.90
C THR A 2 67.52 -23.30 -14.58
N ASP A 3 67.23 -23.93 -13.58
CA ASP A 3 67.77 -25.06 -12.81
C ASP A 3 67.97 -24.61 -11.37
N GLY A 4 67.65 -25.36 -10.43
CA GLY A 4 68.40 -25.89 -9.38
C GLY A 4 67.78 -25.68 -7.99
N THR A 5 67.16 -26.66 -7.47
CA THR A 5 67.67 -27.68 -6.55
C THR A 5 67.91 -27.27 -5.09
N ALA A 6 67.33 -28.10 -4.25
CA ALA A 6 67.70 -28.66 -2.96
C ALA A 6 67.37 -27.90 -1.69
N ALA A 7 66.45 -28.40 -0.89
CA ALA A 7 66.63 -29.41 0.21
C ALA A 7 67.42 -28.83 1.39
N ASP A 8 66.88 -28.79 2.54
CA ASP A 8 67.12 -29.63 3.68
C ASP A 8 66.67 -28.99 5.00
N GLY A 9 66.29 -29.84 5.93
CA GLY A 9 66.45 -29.55 7.33
C GLY A 9 65.15 -29.30 8.13
N GLY A 10 64.62 -30.42 8.58
CA GLY A 10 63.59 -30.49 9.60
C GLY A 10 64.02 -29.89 10.93
N GLU A 11 63.01 -29.51 11.69
CA GLU A 11 63.03 -29.72 13.13
C GLU A 11 61.61 -29.74 13.69
N SER A 12 61.35 -30.84 14.37
CA SER A 12 60.20 -31.22 15.15
C SER A 12 59.99 -30.19 16.29
N GLY A 13 58.90 -29.45 16.26
CA GLY A 13 58.42 -28.68 17.40
C GLY A 13 57.01 -29.17 17.76
N ASN A 14 56.98 -30.03 18.78
CA ASN A 14 55.79 -30.50 19.43
C ASN A 14 55.14 -29.32 20.19
N GLY A 15 54.17 -28.61 19.54
CA GLY A 15 53.31 -27.64 20.17
C GLY A 15 51.97 -28.28 20.41
N THR A 16 51.70 -28.58 21.66
CA THR A 16 50.36 -28.99 22.14
C THR A 16 49.37 -27.85 21.82
N ASP A 17 48.55 -28.06 20.82
CA ASP A 17 47.35 -27.22 20.58
C ASP A 17 46.38 -27.43 21.76
N GLU A 18 46.45 -26.52 22.70
CA GLU A 18 45.38 -26.26 23.65
C GLU A 18 44.25 -25.67 22.83
N PRO A 19 43.04 -26.26 22.82
CA PRO A 19 41.91 -25.61 22.15
C PRO A 19 41.57 -24.32 22.90
N ASP A 20 41.56 -23.18 22.17
CA ASP A 20 41.03 -21.92 22.68
C ASP A 20 39.66 -22.17 23.30
N PRO A 21 39.35 -21.58 24.47
CA PRO A 21 38.05 -21.69 25.06
C PRO A 21 37.05 -21.04 24.08
N VAL A 22 36.20 -21.87 23.53
CA VAL A 22 34.98 -21.43 22.82
C VAL A 22 34.27 -20.47 23.74
N GLY A 23 34.30 -19.20 23.40
CA GLY A 23 33.54 -18.17 24.11
C GLY A 23 32.09 -18.64 24.19
N ASP A 24 31.65 -18.83 25.40
CA ASP A 24 30.27 -19.13 25.75
C ASP A 24 29.46 -17.82 25.48
N ASP A 25 28.97 -17.66 24.23
CA ASP A 25 28.08 -16.57 23.81
C ASP A 25 26.67 -16.75 24.38
N SER A 26 26.54 -17.39 25.54
CA SER A 26 25.28 -17.62 26.25
C SER A 26 24.90 -16.53 27.24
N ASP A 27 25.43 -15.32 27.13
CA ASP A 27 24.94 -14.15 27.88
C ASP A 27 23.89 -13.34 27.07
N GLU A 28 23.08 -14.00 26.25
CA GLU A 28 21.78 -13.43 25.89
C GLU A 28 20.87 -13.50 27.13
N THR A 29 20.91 -12.45 27.93
CA THR A 29 19.92 -12.24 28.97
C THR A 29 18.54 -12.36 28.34
N PRO A 30 17.66 -13.26 28.83
CA PRO A 30 16.33 -13.42 28.27
C PRO A 30 15.61 -12.06 28.39
N VAL A 31 15.52 -11.35 27.26
CA VAL A 31 14.82 -10.08 27.21
C VAL A 31 13.38 -10.38 27.63
N SER A 32 12.98 -9.84 28.78
CA SER A 32 11.65 -10.11 29.32
C SER A 32 10.62 -9.59 28.32
N ILE A 33 9.73 -10.46 27.82
CA ILE A 33 8.62 -10.09 26.93
C ILE A 33 7.88 -8.86 27.46
N ALA A 34 7.78 -8.74 28.80
CA ALA A 34 7.17 -7.58 29.45
C ALA A 34 7.98 -6.28 29.25
N ALA A 35 9.30 -6.36 29.15
CA ALA A 35 10.16 -5.20 28.89
C ALA A 35 10.04 -4.79 27.41
N GLU A 36 10.04 -5.73 26.49
CA GLU A 36 9.81 -5.47 25.06
C GLU A 36 8.43 -4.84 24.82
N LEU A 37 7.38 -5.38 25.41
CA LEU A 37 6.02 -4.82 25.30
C LEU A 37 5.94 -3.40 25.86
N ARG A 38 6.63 -3.10 26.97
CA ARG A 38 6.69 -1.73 27.52
C ARG A 38 7.45 -0.80 26.58
N GLN A 39 8.56 -1.24 26.02
CA GLN A 39 9.32 -0.48 25.05
C GLN A 39 8.49 -0.20 23.80
N MET A 40 7.81 -1.21 23.25
CA MET A 40 6.89 -1.03 22.13
C MET A 40 5.76 -0.04 22.44
N ALA A 41 5.17 -0.12 23.65
CA ALA A 41 4.12 0.81 24.06
C ALA A 41 4.63 2.25 24.17
N THR A 42 5.87 2.44 24.69
CA THR A 42 6.49 3.77 24.81
C THR A 42 6.83 4.33 23.42
N SER A 43 7.42 3.52 22.55
CA SER A 43 7.75 3.88 21.17
C SER A 43 6.49 4.19 20.35
N SER A 44 5.40 3.41 20.55
CA SER A 44 4.11 3.68 19.93
C SER A 44 3.55 5.03 20.34
N ARG A 45 3.65 5.40 21.63
CA ARG A 45 3.19 6.71 22.10
C ARG A 45 4.03 7.85 21.51
N ALA A 46 5.34 7.66 21.36
CA ALA A 46 6.22 8.64 20.73
C ALA A 46 5.88 8.79 19.23
N LEU A 47 5.54 7.69 18.55
CA LEU A 47 5.15 7.69 17.15
C LEU A 47 3.85 8.46 16.89
N PHE A 48 2.82 8.26 17.74
CA PHE A 48 1.52 8.91 17.58
C PHE A 48 1.52 10.38 18.03
N GLY A 49 2.50 11.15 17.55
CA GLY A 49 2.42 12.62 17.54
C GLY A 49 1.32 13.10 16.58
N THR A 50 0.96 14.40 16.64
CA THR A 50 -0.18 14.96 15.89
C THR A 50 -0.05 14.70 14.38
N ALA A 51 1.13 14.95 13.79
CA ALA A 51 1.34 14.82 12.36
C ALA A 51 1.25 13.35 11.88
N PHE A 52 1.93 12.43 12.56
CA PHE A 52 1.84 11.00 12.23
C PHE A 52 0.42 10.46 12.39
N THR A 53 -0.30 10.85 13.45
CA THR A 53 -1.70 10.42 13.66
C THR A 53 -2.59 10.84 12.49
N VAL A 54 -2.44 12.06 12.00
CA VAL A 54 -3.21 12.53 10.84
C VAL A 54 -2.84 11.79 9.56
N ALA A 55 -1.54 11.55 9.33
CA ALA A 55 -1.06 10.73 8.21
C ALA A 55 -1.62 9.30 8.30
N PHE A 56 -1.59 8.69 9.48
CA PHE A 56 -2.14 7.36 9.75
C PHE A 56 -3.63 7.27 9.43
N VAL A 57 -4.43 8.25 9.85
CA VAL A 57 -5.87 8.32 9.53
C VAL A 57 -6.09 8.44 8.02
N ALA A 58 -5.28 9.24 7.32
CA ALA A 58 -5.36 9.33 5.86
C ALA A 58 -5.06 7.98 5.19
N VAL A 59 -4.03 7.26 5.64
CA VAL A 59 -3.70 5.92 5.13
C VAL A 59 -4.82 4.92 5.41
N LEU A 60 -5.42 4.98 6.59
CA LEU A 60 -6.56 4.14 6.95
C LEU A 60 -7.75 4.37 6.00
N LEU A 61 -8.11 5.64 5.75
CA LEU A 61 -9.18 5.98 4.81
C LEU A 61 -8.84 5.51 3.38
N TYR A 62 -7.57 5.62 2.97
CA TYR A 62 -7.14 5.07 1.70
C TYR A 62 -7.28 3.53 1.67
N GLY A 63 -6.94 2.83 2.75
CA GLY A 63 -7.12 1.37 2.87
C GLY A 63 -8.59 0.95 2.72
N VAL A 64 -9.50 1.68 3.39
CA VAL A 64 -10.95 1.46 3.26
C VAL A 64 -11.41 1.68 1.82
N TYR A 65 -10.98 2.79 1.19
CA TYR A 65 -11.27 3.06 -0.22
C TYR A 65 -10.76 1.96 -1.15
N TYR A 66 -9.47 1.61 -1.00
CA TYR A 66 -8.79 0.61 -1.82
C TYR A 66 -9.50 -0.74 -1.77
N ARG A 67 -9.78 -1.24 -0.57
CA ARG A 67 -10.47 -2.53 -0.36
C ARG A 67 -11.92 -2.48 -0.82
N GLY A 68 -12.63 -1.40 -0.51
CA GLY A 68 -14.04 -1.24 -0.92
C GLY A 68 -14.18 -1.20 -2.44
N LEU A 69 -13.27 -0.50 -3.13
CA LEU A 69 -13.29 -0.42 -4.59
C LEU A 69 -12.91 -1.75 -5.25
N LEU A 70 -11.69 -2.24 -4.99
CA LEU A 70 -11.13 -3.33 -5.79
C LEU A 70 -11.79 -4.69 -5.54
N THR A 71 -12.39 -4.89 -4.37
CA THR A 71 -13.06 -6.16 -4.06
C THR A 71 -14.31 -6.36 -4.91
N PHE A 72 -15.11 -5.33 -5.13
CA PHE A 72 -16.42 -5.45 -5.79
C PHE A 72 -16.48 -4.79 -7.17
N LEU A 73 -15.43 -4.09 -7.60
CA LEU A 73 -15.42 -3.47 -8.93
C LEU A 73 -15.63 -4.50 -10.06
N PRO A 74 -15.04 -5.72 -10.03
CA PRO A 74 -15.32 -6.72 -11.06
C PRO A 74 -16.79 -7.05 -11.20
N ASP A 75 -17.52 -7.22 -10.08
CA ASP A 75 -18.93 -7.52 -10.05
C ASP A 75 -19.77 -6.35 -10.57
N VAL A 76 -19.45 -5.12 -10.11
CA VAL A 76 -20.11 -3.91 -10.60
C VAL A 76 -19.93 -3.70 -12.10
N LEU A 77 -18.77 -4.05 -12.65
CA LEU A 77 -18.51 -4.00 -14.09
C LEU A 77 -19.26 -5.11 -14.85
N ALA A 78 -19.36 -6.30 -14.27
CA ALA A 78 -20.08 -7.42 -14.89
C ALA A 78 -21.58 -7.15 -14.99
N GLU A 79 -22.15 -6.39 -14.04
CA GLU A 79 -23.56 -5.97 -14.05
C GLU A 79 -23.83 -4.80 -15.03
N SER A 80 -22.79 -4.19 -15.61
CA SER A 80 -22.97 -3.05 -16.51
C SER A 80 -23.44 -3.53 -17.89
N PRO A 81 -24.59 -3.02 -18.39
CA PRO A 81 -25.05 -3.35 -19.75
C PRO A 81 -24.04 -3.00 -20.84
N ALA A 82 -23.20 -1.98 -20.60
CA ALA A 82 -22.12 -1.57 -21.51
C ALA A 82 -21.00 -2.59 -21.67
N LEU A 83 -20.88 -3.55 -20.74
CA LEU A 83 -19.87 -4.62 -20.72
C LEU A 83 -20.52 -6.02 -20.69
N ALA A 84 -21.73 -6.13 -21.26
CA ALA A 84 -22.42 -7.41 -21.34
C ALA A 84 -21.55 -8.48 -22.05
N PRO A 85 -21.65 -9.75 -21.62
CA PRO A 85 -20.95 -10.84 -22.26
C PRO A 85 -21.24 -10.90 -23.77
N VAL A 86 -20.22 -11.17 -24.55
CA VAL A 86 -20.32 -11.32 -26.02
C VAL A 86 -19.84 -12.71 -26.44
N GLU A 87 -20.52 -13.31 -27.39
CA GLU A 87 -20.08 -14.56 -27.99
C GLU A 87 -19.11 -14.28 -29.13
N LEU A 88 -17.87 -14.77 -29.00
CA LEU A 88 -16.84 -14.66 -30.00
C LEU A 88 -16.29 -16.05 -30.33
N LEU A 89 -16.38 -16.47 -31.57
CA LEU A 89 -15.87 -17.78 -32.05
C LEU A 89 -16.40 -18.98 -31.21
N GLY A 90 -17.66 -18.92 -30.75
CA GLY A 90 -18.28 -19.99 -29.95
C GLY A 90 -17.85 -20.01 -28.46
N GLN A 91 -17.16 -18.96 -28.00
CA GLN A 91 -16.79 -18.77 -26.60
C GLN A 91 -17.43 -17.49 -26.04
N THR A 92 -17.94 -17.58 -24.82
CA THR A 92 -18.47 -16.42 -24.10
C THR A 92 -17.30 -15.61 -23.52
N VAL A 93 -17.09 -14.42 -24.01
CA VAL A 93 -16.09 -13.45 -23.52
C VAL A 93 -16.78 -12.46 -22.60
N GLN A 94 -16.15 -12.18 -21.45
CA GLN A 94 -16.63 -11.20 -20.47
C GLN A 94 -15.77 -9.93 -20.55
N PRO A 95 -16.23 -8.87 -21.23
CA PRO A 95 -15.45 -7.60 -21.38
C PRO A 95 -15.09 -6.96 -20.06
N SER A 96 -15.93 -7.12 -19.01
CA SER A 96 -15.69 -6.62 -17.66
C SER A 96 -14.36 -7.07 -17.06
N GLN A 97 -13.96 -8.33 -17.30
CA GLN A 97 -12.69 -8.87 -16.80
C GLN A 97 -11.49 -8.25 -17.50
N TYR A 98 -11.61 -7.96 -18.79
CA TYR A 98 -10.55 -7.27 -19.54
C TYR A 98 -10.40 -5.82 -19.10
N VAL A 99 -11.51 -5.11 -18.83
CA VAL A 99 -11.49 -3.76 -18.29
C VAL A 99 -10.83 -3.74 -16.92
N TYR A 100 -11.16 -4.70 -16.05
CA TYR A 100 -10.53 -4.81 -14.74
C TYR A 100 -9.03 -5.12 -14.84
N THR A 101 -8.64 -6.03 -15.73
CA THR A 101 -7.22 -6.34 -15.99
C THR A 101 -6.48 -5.12 -16.53
N ALA A 102 -7.09 -4.37 -17.45
CA ALA A 102 -6.51 -3.14 -17.98
C ALA A 102 -6.33 -2.07 -16.89
N LEU A 103 -7.31 -1.95 -15.97
CA LEU A 103 -7.22 -1.09 -14.78
C LEU A 103 -5.98 -1.45 -13.92
N LEU A 104 -5.79 -2.74 -13.62
CA LEU A 104 -4.64 -3.20 -12.85
C LEU A 104 -3.32 -2.90 -13.58
N THR A 105 -3.29 -3.11 -14.89
CA THR A 105 -2.11 -2.85 -15.74
C THR A 105 -1.75 -1.37 -15.75
N VAL A 106 -2.73 -0.49 -15.96
CA VAL A 106 -2.53 0.98 -15.90
C VAL A 106 -2.11 1.42 -14.50
N GLY A 107 -2.55 0.70 -13.48
CA GLY A 107 -2.11 0.89 -12.09
C GLY A 107 -0.60 0.82 -11.91
N ILE A 108 0.11 -0.03 -12.68
CA ILE A 108 1.58 -0.09 -12.67
C ILE A 108 2.18 1.26 -13.10
N GLY A 109 1.62 1.86 -14.16
CA GLY A 109 1.98 3.21 -14.59
C GLY A 109 1.68 4.26 -13.52
N GLY A 110 0.54 4.11 -12.82
CA GLY A 110 0.17 4.94 -11.69
C GLY A 110 1.20 4.90 -10.57
N GLN A 111 1.67 3.71 -10.18
CA GLN A 111 2.72 3.55 -9.16
C GLN A 111 4.03 4.25 -9.57
N TYR A 112 4.45 4.06 -10.81
CA TYR A 112 5.66 4.72 -11.32
C TYR A 112 5.53 6.25 -11.27
N VAL A 113 4.41 6.78 -11.75
CA VAL A 113 4.17 8.23 -11.77
C VAL A 113 4.01 8.77 -10.36
N GLY A 114 3.27 8.07 -9.49
CA GLY A 114 3.09 8.46 -8.08
C GLY A 114 4.41 8.54 -7.33
N GLY A 115 5.30 7.54 -7.49
CA GLY A 115 6.63 7.57 -6.90
C GLY A 115 7.47 8.73 -7.44
N ARG A 116 7.51 8.90 -8.77
CA ARG A 116 8.29 9.98 -9.37
C ARG A 116 7.74 11.38 -9.09
N LEU A 117 6.46 11.47 -8.75
CA LEU A 117 5.85 12.76 -8.39
C LEU A 117 6.36 13.27 -7.05
N THR A 118 6.60 12.39 -6.07
CA THR A 118 7.13 12.75 -4.76
C THR A 118 8.57 13.28 -4.82
N ASP A 119 9.32 12.98 -5.89
CA ASP A 119 10.64 13.58 -6.14
C ASP A 119 10.57 15.04 -6.58
N ARG A 120 9.40 15.51 -7.05
CA ARG A 120 9.24 16.83 -7.67
C ARG A 120 8.28 17.76 -6.94
N VAL A 121 7.35 17.19 -6.22
CA VAL A 121 6.26 17.89 -5.52
C VAL A 121 6.23 17.39 -4.08
N PRO A 122 6.00 18.28 -3.09
CA PRO A 122 5.86 17.86 -1.70
C PRO A 122 4.86 16.72 -1.57
N SER A 123 5.26 15.65 -0.89
CA SER A 123 4.50 14.40 -0.73
C SER A 123 3.07 14.62 -0.26
N ARG A 124 2.88 15.51 0.72
CA ARG A 124 1.56 15.93 1.23
C ARG A 124 0.70 16.58 0.15
N THR A 125 1.30 17.29 -0.82
CA THR A 125 0.57 17.92 -1.93
C THR A 125 0.16 16.87 -2.97
N ALA A 126 1.07 15.96 -3.31
CA ALA A 126 0.76 14.83 -4.18
C ALA A 126 -0.36 13.97 -3.59
N PHE A 127 -0.29 13.66 -2.29
CA PHE A 127 -1.29 12.87 -1.59
C PHE A 127 -2.68 13.53 -1.62
N LEU A 128 -2.76 14.84 -1.35
CA LEU A 128 -3.99 15.60 -1.47
C LEU A 128 -4.56 15.53 -2.88
N GLY A 129 -3.73 15.75 -3.90
CA GLY A 129 -4.16 15.70 -5.30
C GLY A 129 -4.72 14.34 -5.71
N PHE A 130 -4.09 13.26 -5.26
CA PHE A 130 -4.56 11.90 -5.56
C PHE A 130 -5.87 11.59 -4.83
N PHE A 131 -6.03 11.95 -3.57
CA PHE A 131 -7.30 11.80 -2.86
C PHE A 131 -8.43 12.62 -3.50
N ALA A 132 -8.15 13.85 -3.89
CA ALA A 132 -9.14 14.69 -4.58
C ALA A 132 -9.55 14.05 -5.92
N ALA A 133 -8.58 13.53 -6.71
CA ALA A 133 -8.88 12.83 -7.95
C ALA A 133 -9.72 11.57 -7.70
N LEU A 134 -9.36 10.74 -6.70
CA LEU A 134 -10.12 9.53 -6.33
C LEU A 134 -11.55 9.88 -5.90
N SER A 135 -11.73 10.96 -5.13
CA SER A 135 -13.06 11.42 -4.72
C SER A 135 -13.90 11.83 -5.92
N VAL A 136 -13.37 12.66 -6.82
CA VAL A 136 -14.07 13.11 -8.04
C VAL A 136 -14.41 11.93 -8.94
N LEU A 137 -13.45 11.01 -9.18
CA LEU A 137 -13.67 9.83 -10.01
C LEU A 137 -14.75 8.92 -9.43
N ALA A 138 -14.73 8.67 -8.12
CA ALA A 138 -15.76 7.86 -7.49
C ALA A 138 -17.14 8.52 -7.58
N LEU A 139 -17.26 9.81 -7.27
CA LEU A 139 -18.53 10.53 -7.34
C LEU A 139 -19.08 10.64 -8.77
N SER A 140 -18.22 10.71 -9.78
CA SER A 140 -18.62 10.77 -11.19
C SER A 140 -18.91 9.40 -11.82
N PHE A 141 -18.45 8.30 -11.20
CA PHE A 141 -18.59 6.94 -11.75
C PHE A 141 -20.04 6.56 -12.09
N PRO A 142 -21.05 6.80 -11.23
CA PRO A 142 -22.43 6.45 -11.55
C PRO A 142 -22.96 7.16 -12.78
N LEU A 143 -22.60 8.42 -12.98
CA LEU A 143 -23.00 9.22 -14.14
C LEU A 143 -22.30 8.75 -15.42
N VAL A 144 -20.98 8.50 -15.32
CA VAL A 144 -20.17 8.07 -16.46
C VAL A 144 -20.57 6.68 -16.95
N ARG A 145 -20.97 5.79 -16.05
CA ARG A 145 -21.44 4.45 -16.36
C ARG A 145 -22.64 4.45 -17.34
N GLU A 146 -23.52 5.44 -17.23
CA GLU A 146 -24.73 5.55 -18.06
C GLU A 146 -24.45 6.14 -19.47
N VAL A 147 -23.28 6.76 -19.65
CA VAL A 147 -22.91 7.41 -20.94
C VAL A 147 -22.54 6.38 -22.02
N GLY A 148 -21.91 5.27 -21.62
CA GLY A 148 -21.54 4.19 -22.54
C GLY A 148 -20.17 3.55 -22.23
N THR A 149 -19.76 2.60 -23.07
CA THR A 149 -18.59 1.76 -22.84
C THR A 149 -17.28 2.55 -22.78
N VAL A 150 -17.06 3.49 -23.70
CA VAL A 150 -15.78 4.22 -23.80
C VAL A 150 -15.52 5.11 -22.56
N PRO A 151 -16.48 5.94 -22.10
CA PRO A 151 -16.31 6.68 -20.86
C PRO A 151 -16.16 5.79 -19.63
N LEU A 152 -16.89 4.66 -19.57
CA LEU A 152 -16.78 3.69 -18.47
C LEU A 152 -15.38 3.07 -18.39
N VAL A 153 -14.82 2.65 -19.52
CA VAL A 153 -13.45 2.15 -19.57
C VAL A 153 -12.47 3.25 -19.16
N GLY A 154 -12.64 4.47 -19.66
CA GLY A 154 -11.78 5.61 -19.32
C GLY A 154 -11.74 5.89 -17.82
N ILE A 155 -12.90 5.93 -17.15
CA ILE A 155 -12.94 6.17 -15.69
C ILE A 155 -12.34 5.01 -14.89
N CYS A 156 -12.50 3.76 -15.35
CA CYS A 156 -11.87 2.60 -14.73
C CYS A 156 -10.34 2.67 -14.81
N LEU A 157 -9.78 3.04 -15.98
CA LEU A 157 -8.34 3.19 -16.14
C LEU A 157 -7.79 4.31 -15.25
N LEU A 158 -8.49 5.44 -15.16
CA LEU A 158 -8.13 6.53 -14.26
C LEU A 158 -8.21 6.10 -12.78
N LEU A 159 -9.25 5.36 -12.38
CA LEU A 159 -9.35 4.80 -11.04
C LEU A 159 -8.15 3.91 -10.73
N GLY A 160 -7.78 3.00 -11.65
CA GLY A 160 -6.60 2.15 -11.49
C GLY A 160 -5.32 2.97 -11.34
N PHE A 161 -5.12 3.95 -12.22
CA PHE A 161 -3.97 4.85 -12.17
C PHE A 161 -3.83 5.55 -10.81
N PHE A 162 -4.88 6.22 -10.35
CA PHE A 162 -4.84 6.98 -9.10
C PHE A 162 -4.82 6.10 -7.86
N VAL A 163 -5.57 4.98 -7.85
CA VAL A 163 -5.56 4.04 -6.73
C VAL A 163 -4.15 3.50 -6.52
N TYR A 164 -3.53 2.94 -7.54
CA TYR A 164 -2.20 2.37 -7.38
C TYR A 164 -1.11 3.41 -7.22
N GLY A 165 -1.25 4.57 -7.86
CA GLY A 165 -0.31 5.68 -7.72
C GLY A 165 -0.30 6.32 -6.33
N THR A 166 -1.35 6.16 -5.54
CA THR A 166 -1.40 6.61 -4.14
C THR A 166 -0.45 5.81 -3.25
N ALA A 167 -0.15 4.54 -3.59
CA ALA A 167 0.64 3.65 -2.75
C ALA A 167 2.07 4.17 -2.46
N PRO A 168 2.91 4.54 -3.43
CA PRO A 168 4.21 5.11 -3.15
C PRO A 168 4.12 6.46 -2.43
N ILE A 169 3.09 7.26 -2.73
CA ILE A 169 2.93 8.59 -2.12
C ILE A 169 2.69 8.49 -0.62
N TYR A 170 1.76 7.63 -0.17
CA TYR A 170 1.52 7.52 1.28
C TYR A 170 2.71 6.93 2.03
N GLN A 171 3.51 6.06 1.40
CA GLN A 171 4.72 5.52 2.02
C GLN A 171 5.75 6.63 2.30
N VAL A 172 5.93 7.55 1.35
CA VAL A 172 6.80 8.71 1.54
C VAL A 172 6.24 9.62 2.64
N VAL A 173 4.94 9.93 2.63
CA VAL A 173 4.30 10.75 3.69
C VAL A 173 4.51 10.12 5.07
N VAL A 174 4.29 8.80 5.21
CA VAL A 174 4.48 8.10 6.48
C VAL A 174 5.94 8.17 6.93
N SER A 175 6.88 7.98 6.02
CA SER A 175 8.32 8.06 6.32
C SER A 175 8.73 9.47 6.77
N GLU A 176 8.17 10.51 6.16
CA GLU A 176 8.46 11.91 6.53
C GLU A 176 7.87 12.32 7.89
N GLU A 177 6.75 11.69 8.32
CA GLU A 177 6.06 12.02 9.56
C GLU A 177 6.49 11.14 10.76
N ALA A 178 7.21 10.05 10.51
CA ALA A 178 7.70 9.14 11.55
C ALA A 178 9.09 9.56 12.03
N PRO A 179 9.33 9.59 13.37
CA PRO A 179 10.68 9.75 13.89
C PRO A 179 11.60 8.61 13.43
N ASP A 180 12.87 8.93 13.17
CA ASP A 180 13.86 7.97 12.63
C ASP A 180 14.02 6.72 13.51
N GLU A 181 13.93 6.89 14.82
CA GLU A 181 14.11 5.81 15.81
C GLU A 181 13.00 4.77 15.79
N VAL A 182 11.84 5.10 15.22
CA VAL A 182 10.65 4.23 15.21
C VAL A 182 10.07 3.98 13.81
N GLN A 183 10.86 4.17 12.76
CA GLN A 183 10.42 3.98 11.37
C GLN A 183 9.88 2.55 11.12
N GLY A 184 10.55 1.52 11.62
CA GLY A 184 10.07 0.14 11.48
C GLY A 184 8.67 -0.05 12.07
N LEU A 185 8.41 0.55 13.23
CA LEU A 185 7.12 0.52 13.89
C LEU A 185 6.06 1.30 13.11
N SER A 186 6.42 2.43 12.48
CA SER A 186 5.53 3.23 11.65
C SER A 186 5.01 2.45 10.44
N TYR A 187 5.88 1.69 9.79
CA TYR A 187 5.47 0.79 8.70
C TYR A 187 4.54 -0.33 9.19
N GLY A 188 4.81 -0.92 10.36
CA GLY A 188 3.94 -1.92 10.97
C GLY A 188 2.51 -1.38 11.20
N PHE A 189 2.38 -0.19 11.79
CA PHE A 189 1.08 0.47 11.96
C PHE A 189 0.44 0.84 10.62
N THR A 190 1.22 1.29 9.64
CA THR A 190 0.74 1.61 8.30
C THR A 190 0.13 0.38 7.61
N TYR A 191 0.79 -0.77 7.70
CA TYR A 191 0.25 -2.02 7.18
C TYR A 191 -1.00 -2.47 7.95
N LEU A 192 -1.03 -2.28 9.28
CA LEU A 192 -2.23 -2.53 10.07
C LEU A 192 -3.40 -1.62 9.65
N ALA A 193 -3.14 -0.33 9.41
CA ALA A 193 -4.16 0.59 8.89
C ALA A 193 -4.67 0.14 7.51
N MET A 194 -3.75 -0.16 6.58
CA MET A 194 -4.07 -0.45 5.19
C MET A 194 -4.75 -1.82 5.00
N PHE A 195 -4.23 -2.86 5.65
CA PHE A 195 -4.65 -4.25 5.43
C PHE A 195 -5.48 -4.82 6.58
N GLY A 196 -5.32 -4.32 7.80
CA GLY A 196 -6.13 -4.70 8.96
C GLY A 196 -7.44 -3.93 8.98
N VAL A 197 -7.39 -2.67 9.42
CA VAL A 197 -8.59 -1.83 9.54
C VAL A 197 -9.15 -1.49 8.16
N GLY A 198 -8.31 -1.25 7.17
CA GLY A 198 -8.71 -1.01 5.78
C GLY A 198 -9.54 -2.14 5.17
N ALA A 199 -9.37 -3.38 5.65
CA ALA A 199 -10.20 -4.51 5.22
C ALA A 199 -11.70 -4.31 5.48
N LEU A 200 -12.08 -3.47 6.46
CA LEU A 200 -13.47 -3.07 6.69
C LEU A 200 -14.09 -2.41 5.46
N GLY A 201 -13.29 -1.84 4.57
CA GLY A 201 -13.75 -1.30 3.29
C GLY A 201 -14.49 -2.31 2.45
N ALA A 202 -14.00 -3.56 2.38
CA ALA A 202 -14.71 -4.63 1.68
C ALA A 202 -16.04 -5.00 2.37
N SER A 203 -16.06 -5.06 3.71
CA SER A 203 -17.28 -5.33 4.47
C SER A 203 -18.33 -4.23 4.29
N ILE A 204 -17.91 -2.96 4.32
CA ILE A 204 -18.78 -1.80 4.06
C ILE A 204 -19.33 -1.87 2.62
N ALA A 205 -18.46 -2.13 1.63
CA ALA A 205 -18.87 -2.23 0.25
C ALA A 205 -19.87 -3.39 0.02
N GLY A 206 -19.61 -4.58 0.59
CA GLY A 206 -20.51 -5.70 0.52
C GLY A 206 -21.88 -5.42 1.16
N PHE A 207 -21.87 -4.77 2.35
CA PHE A 207 -23.11 -4.35 3.00
C PHE A 207 -23.90 -3.36 2.15
N VAL A 208 -23.23 -2.37 1.57
CA VAL A 208 -23.89 -1.37 0.70
C VAL A 208 -24.47 -2.05 -0.54
N LEU A 209 -23.74 -2.92 -1.22
CA LEU A 209 -24.24 -3.61 -2.42
C LEU A 209 -25.38 -4.59 -2.12
N THR A 210 -25.42 -5.18 -0.92
CA THR A 210 -26.53 -6.05 -0.51
C THR A 210 -27.81 -5.28 -0.25
N ASN A 211 -27.73 -4.04 0.23
CA ASN A 211 -28.89 -3.25 0.70
C ASN A 211 -29.19 -2.02 -0.18
N ALA A 212 -28.31 -1.69 -1.12
CA ALA A 212 -28.41 -0.49 -1.97
C ALA A 212 -27.82 -0.77 -3.36
N THR A 213 -27.50 0.30 -4.08
CA THR A 213 -26.99 0.23 -5.47
C THR A 213 -25.49 0.49 -5.55
N SER A 214 -24.88 0.10 -6.67
CA SER A 214 -23.49 0.47 -6.97
C SER A 214 -23.25 2.00 -6.97
N ALA A 215 -24.27 2.79 -7.33
CA ALA A 215 -24.17 4.24 -7.25
C ALA A 215 -23.99 4.75 -5.81
N VAL A 216 -24.69 4.14 -4.85
CA VAL A 216 -24.50 4.45 -3.42
C VAL A 216 -23.10 4.03 -2.96
N LEU A 217 -22.61 2.87 -3.37
CA LEU A 217 -21.23 2.43 -3.05
C LEU A 217 -20.22 3.46 -3.52
N PHE A 218 -20.28 3.88 -4.78
CA PHE A 218 -19.33 4.86 -5.31
C PHE A 218 -19.47 6.24 -4.64
N SER A 219 -20.67 6.62 -4.23
CA SER A 219 -20.87 7.84 -3.43
C SER A 219 -20.20 7.74 -2.06
N VAL A 220 -20.31 6.59 -1.37
CA VAL A 220 -19.63 6.31 -0.09
C VAL A 220 -18.12 6.36 -0.28
N LEU A 221 -17.58 5.69 -1.31
CA LEU A 221 -16.15 5.71 -1.62
C LEU A 221 -15.66 7.14 -1.93
N GLY A 222 -16.44 7.90 -2.68
CA GLY A 222 -16.13 9.31 -2.97
C GLY A 222 -16.07 10.17 -1.71
N VAL A 223 -16.99 9.97 -0.76
CA VAL A 223 -16.96 10.63 0.55
C VAL A 223 -15.73 10.19 1.37
N VAL A 224 -15.41 8.90 1.41
CA VAL A 224 -14.22 8.38 2.10
C VAL A 224 -12.95 9.01 1.55
N ALA A 225 -12.81 9.10 0.21
CA ALA A 225 -11.67 9.76 -0.41
C ALA A 225 -11.67 11.27 -0.13
N GLY A 226 -12.83 11.92 -0.11
CA GLY A 226 -12.98 13.33 0.26
C GLY A 226 -12.54 13.61 1.70
N LEU A 227 -12.94 12.73 2.64
CA LEU A 227 -12.46 12.80 4.03
C LEU A 227 -10.93 12.59 4.10
N GLY A 228 -10.38 11.67 3.30
CA GLY A 228 -8.94 11.50 3.15
C GLY A 228 -8.25 12.78 2.67
N ALA A 229 -8.80 13.46 1.67
CA ALA A 229 -8.29 14.76 1.22
C ALA A 229 -8.32 15.82 2.35
N LEU A 230 -9.40 15.87 3.14
CA LEU A 230 -9.51 16.79 4.27
C LEU A 230 -8.48 16.50 5.39
N THR A 231 -8.22 15.21 5.68
CA THR A 231 -7.17 14.85 6.64
C THR A 231 -5.79 15.29 6.16
N VAL A 232 -5.49 15.17 4.86
CA VAL A 232 -4.22 15.65 4.28
C VAL A 232 -4.14 17.19 4.32
N VAL A 233 -5.24 17.91 4.15
CA VAL A 233 -5.27 19.38 4.35
C VAL A 233 -4.94 19.74 5.80
N ALA A 234 -5.48 18.98 6.77
CA ALA A 234 -5.13 19.18 8.18
C ALA A 234 -3.64 18.92 8.45
N LEU A 235 -3.07 17.84 7.84
CA LEU A 235 -1.65 17.52 7.92
C LEU A 235 -0.73 18.63 7.38
N ARG A 236 -1.18 19.38 6.38
CA ARG A 236 -0.42 20.51 5.83
C ARG A 236 -0.37 21.74 6.74
N ARG A 237 -1.26 21.78 7.73
CA ARG A 237 -1.37 22.90 8.70
C ARG A 237 -0.76 22.57 10.05
N ALA A 238 -0.50 21.29 10.34
CA ALA A 238 0.19 20.80 11.52
C ALA A 238 1.71 20.91 11.36
#